data_104be8bef79e47321efc14bce2a81baf
#
_entry.id   104be8bef79e47321efc14bce2a81baf
#
_cell.length_a   1.000
_cell.length_b   1.000
_cell.length_c   1.000
_cell.angle_alpha   90.00
_cell.angle_beta   90.00
_cell.angle_gamma   90.00
#
_symmetry.space_group_name_H-M   'P 1'
#
loop_
_entity.id
_entity.type
_entity.pdbx_description
1 polymer ?
#
loop_
_entity_poly.entity_id
_entity_poly.type
_entity_poly.pdbx_seq_one_letter_code
_entity_poly.pdbx_strand_id
1 'polypeptide(L)'
;YKTKKEALLERYKMYAASFKVSSNIQYKMNITSFSCSFIKKGPIEADLTSDVINYMKEFILYPNIENSKFNQKVFDEAKRLEIEKIISRYDNKEIYALDSIIDLMGKDTLLSVKPYGSLETVEAISSESLYQFYLEMFKTEEISIFITGGYTFKKVQKIVQEIGIYNKVKLNVPFEIENEIKVIENQKVVEKKNF
;
A
#
# COMPACT_ATOMS: atom_id res chain seq x y z
N TYR A 1 -16.21 -8.10 -0.33
CA TYR A 1 -17.24 -7.12 0.09
C TYR A 1 -17.59 -6.20 -1.07
N LYS A 2 -18.88 -6.07 -1.37
CA LYS A 2 -19.35 -5.26 -2.50
C LYS A 2 -19.41 -3.77 -2.19
N THR A 3 -19.54 -3.40 -0.92
CA THR A 3 -19.70 -2.00 -0.49
C THR A 3 -18.84 -1.65 0.72
N LYS A 4 -18.50 -0.36 0.86
CA LYS A 4 -17.81 0.18 2.06
C LYS A 4 -18.63 -0.09 3.34
N LYS A 5 -19.96 -0.06 3.25
CA LYS A 5 -20.86 -0.31 4.39
C LYS A 5 -20.78 -1.76 4.86
N GLU A 6 -20.79 -2.72 3.94
CA GLU A 6 -20.64 -4.14 4.28
C GLU A 6 -19.28 -4.42 4.94
N ALA A 7 -18.18 -3.89 4.36
CA ALA A 7 -16.86 -4.02 4.93
C ALA A 7 -16.76 -3.42 6.35
N LEU A 8 -17.41 -2.28 6.58
CA LEU A 8 -17.44 -1.65 7.90
C LEU A 8 -18.22 -2.50 8.91
N LEU A 9 -19.39 -3.04 8.54
CA LEU A 9 -20.19 -3.90 9.41
C LEU A 9 -19.43 -5.17 9.82
N GLU A 10 -18.69 -5.80 8.90
CA GLU A 10 -17.85 -6.95 9.23
C GLU A 10 -16.72 -6.58 10.22
N ARG A 11 -16.10 -5.41 10.06
CA ARG A 11 -15.10 -4.91 11.02
C ARG A 11 -15.70 -4.69 12.42
N TYR A 12 -16.92 -4.21 12.52
CA TYR A 12 -17.60 -4.08 13.82
C TYR A 12 -17.80 -5.43 14.52
N LYS A 13 -18.12 -6.48 13.77
CA LYS A 13 -18.22 -7.86 14.32
C LYS A 13 -16.89 -8.35 14.91
N MET A 14 -15.77 -7.83 14.40
CA MET A 14 -14.41 -8.12 14.89
C MET A 14 -13.91 -7.07 15.91
N TYR A 15 -14.82 -6.44 16.67
CA TYR A 15 -14.51 -5.43 17.68
C TYR A 15 -13.65 -4.28 17.11
N ALA A 16 -14.05 -3.76 15.95
CA ALA A 16 -13.39 -2.69 15.23
C ALA A 16 -11.92 -2.97 14.92
N ALA A 17 -11.57 -4.19 14.53
CA ALA A 17 -10.24 -4.55 14.07
C ALA A 17 -9.74 -3.53 13.04
N SER A 18 -8.49 -3.10 13.20
CA SER A 18 -7.85 -2.10 12.34
C SER A 18 -7.18 -2.78 11.15
N PHE A 19 -7.49 -2.29 9.95
CA PHE A 19 -6.84 -2.73 8.71
C PHE A 19 -6.24 -1.52 8.02
N LYS A 20 -5.00 -1.65 7.60
CA LYS A 20 -4.25 -0.57 6.94
C LYS A 20 -3.50 -1.13 5.74
N VAL A 21 -3.55 -0.39 4.64
CA VAL A 21 -2.68 -0.60 3.48
C VAL A 21 -1.77 0.62 3.35
N SER A 22 -0.50 0.39 3.14
CA SER A 22 0.48 1.45 2.92
C SER A 22 1.50 1.01 1.89
N SER A 23 1.99 1.96 1.09
CA SER A 23 3.10 1.77 0.18
C SER A 23 4.19 2.76 0.53
N ASN A 24 5.42 2.26 0.62
CA ASN A 24 6.60 3.06 0.96
C ASN A 24 7.76 2.61 0.07
N ILE A 25 8.60 3.56 -0.29
CA ILE A 25 9.89 3.27 -0.93
C ILE A 25 10.95 3.23 0.17
N GLN A 26 11.59 2.08 0.33
CA GLN A 26 12.71 1.91 1.24
C GLN A 26 13.91 1.38 0.45
N TYR A 27 15.04 2.08 0.55
CA TYR A 27 16.23 1.79 -0.24
C TYR A 27 15.90 1.84 -1.74
N LYS A 28 15.92 0.74 -2.44
CA LYS A 28 15.59 0.63 -3.87
C LYS A 28 14.33 -0.22 -4.11
N MET A 29 13.52 -0.42 -3.07
CA MET A 29 12.34 -1.28 -3.13
C MET A 29 11.06 -0.50 -2.84
N ASN A 30 10.04 -0.77 -3.59
CA ASN A 30 8.67 -0.36 -3.25
C ASN A 30 8.03 -1.46 -2.41
N ILE A 31 7.68 -1.13 -1.17
CA ILE A 31 7.10 -2.08 -0.21
C ILE A 31 5.63 -1.74 -0.01
N THR A 32 4.75 -2.63 -0.47
CA THR A 32 3.32 -2.57 -0.16
C THR A 32 3.02 -3.45 1.04
N SER A 33 2.52 -2.83 2.10
CA SER A 33 2.22 -3.50 3.36
C SER A 33 0.71 -3.57 3.60
N PHE A 34 0.22 -4.77 3.87
CA PHE A 34 -1.12 -5.01 4.38
C PHE A 34 -1.00 -5.38 5.86
N SER A 35 -1.56 -4.57 6.73
CA SER A 35 -1.47 -4.80 8.17
C SER A 35 -2.85 -4.86 8.81
N CYS A 36 -2.99 -5.72 9.81
CA CYS A 36 -4.15 -5.76 10.67
C CYS A 36 -3.73 -5.80 12.15
N SER A 37 -4.53 -5.14 12.98
CA SER A 37 -4.37 -5.15 14.44
C SER A 37 -5.74 -5.41 15.06
N PHE A 38 -5.81 -6.36 15.98
CA PHE A 38 -7.06 -6.79 16.57
C PHE A 38 -6.86 -7.37 17.96
N ILE A 39 -7.95 -7.44 18.72
CA ILE A 39 -8.00 -8.10 20.02
C ILE A 39 -8.15 -9.61 19.76
N LYS A 40 -7.17 -10.41 20.24
CA LYS A 40 -7.19 -11.86 20.02
C LYS A 40 -8.43 -12.55 20.60
N LYS A 41 -8.85 -12.12 21.79
CA LYS A 41 -10.09 -12.56 22.43
C LYS A 41 -10.96 -11.33 22.67
N GLY A 42 -12.21 -11.39 22.16
CA GLY A 42 -13.21 -10.38 22.45
C GLY A 42 -13.83 -10.54 23.83
N PRO A 43 -14.75 -9.65 24.23
CA PRO A 43 -15.50 -9.75 25.48
C PRO A 43 -16.27 -11.06 25.66
N ILE A 44 -16.55 -11.77 24.57
CA ILE A 44 -17.28 -13.06 24.55
C ILE A 44 -16.30 -14.26 24.60
N GLU A 45 -15.02 -14.04 24.92
CA GLU A 45 -13.95 -15.05 24.94
C GLU A 45 -13.71 -15.78 23.59
N ALA A 46 -14.32 -15.34 22.49
CA ALA A 46 -14.11 -15.91 21.16
C ALA A 46 -12.71 -15.54 20.62
N ASP A 47 -12.00 -16.51 20.03
CA ASP A 47 -10.75 -16.25 19.30
C ASP A 47 -11.06 -15.70 17.91
N LEU A 48 -10.85 -14.41 17.71
CA LEU A 48 -11.15 -13.70 16.46
C LEU A 48 -10.09 -13.90 15.37
N THR A 49 -9.02 -14.66 15.64
CA THR A 49 -7.88 -14.80 14.72
C THR A 49 -8.31 -15.26 13.33
N SER A 50 -9.14 -16.30 13.26
CA SER A 50 -9.57 -16.85 11.95
C SER A 50 -10.48 -15.89 11.19
N ASP A 51 -11.38 -15.19 11.87
CA ASP A 51 -12.28 -14.22 11.24
C ASP A 51 -11.52 -13.05 10.64
N VAL A 52 -10.54 -12.52 11.39
CA VAL A 52 -9.68 -11.42 10.92
C VAL A 52 -8.82 -11.85 9.74
N ILE A 53 -8.24 -13.06 9.77
CA ILE A 53 -7.45 -13.59 8.67
C ILE A 53 -8.31 -13.79 7.42
N ASN A 54 -9.50 -14.36 7.56
CA ASN A 54 -10.42 -14.55 6.44
C ASN A 54 -10.84 -13.21 5.83
N TYR A 55 -11.16 -12.22 6.67
CA TYR A 55 -11.47 -10.87 6.20
C TYR A 55 -10.30 -10.26 5.41
N MET A 56 -9.09 -10.37 5.95
CA MET A 56 -7.89 -9.87 5.27
C MET A 56 -7.64 -10.58 3.93
N LYS A 57 -7.81 -11.90 3.89
CA LYS A 57 -7.71 -12.70 2.65
C LYS A 57 -8.73 -12.24 1.60
N GLU A 58 -9.98 -12.05 1.98
CA GLU A 58 -11.01 -11.57 1.06
C GLU A 58 -10.63 -10.21 0.47
N PHE A 59 -10.10 -9.31 1.30
CA PHE A 59 -9.68 -7.99 0.85
C PHE A 59 -8.50 -8.02 -0.12
N ILE A 60 -7.54 -8.91 0.13
CA ILE A 60 -6.31 -9.00 -0.65
C ILE A 60 -6.47 -9.86 -1.90
N LEU A 61 -7.17 -11.00 -1.80
CA LEU A 61 -7.20 -12.02 -2.85
C LEU A 61 -8.46 -12.04 -3.71
N TYR A 62 -9.55 -11.46 -3.20
CA TYR A 62 -10.84 -11.49 -3.88
C TYR A 62 -11.39 -10.07 -4.12
N PRO A 63 -10.64 -9.25 -4.89
CA PRO A 63 -11.09 -7.91 -5.23
C PRO A 63 -12.38 -7.96 -6.07
N ASN A 64 -13.09 -6.82 -6.10
CA ASN A 64 -14.30 -6.70 -6.91
C ASN A 64 -13.94 -6.60 -8.40
N ILE A 65 -14.11 -7.69 -9.13
CA ILE A 65 -13.71 -7.86 -10.53
C ILE A 65 -14.93 -8.11 -11.40
N GLU A 66 -14.97 -7.46 -12.54
CA GLU A 66 -15.97 -7.64 -13.59
C GLU A 66 -15.25 -7.71 -14.94
N ASN A 67 -15.52 -8.76 -15.73
CA ASN A 67 -14.95 -8.92 -17.07
C ASN A 67 -13.41 -8.78 -17.13
N SER A 68 -12.71 -9.47 -16.22
CA SER A 68 -11.24 -9.46 -16.12
C SER A 68 -10.62 -8.08 -15.87
N LYS A 69 -11.32 -7.20 -15.18
CA LYS A 69 -10.85 -5.89 -14.70
C LYS A 69 -11.48 -5.53 -13.36
N PHE A 70 -10.92 -4.56 -12.67
CA PHE A 70 -11.57 -4.02 -11.48
C PHE A 70 -12.92 -3.39 -11.85
N ASN A 71 -13.93 -3.54 -10.97
CA ASN A 71 -15.21 -2.88 -11.17
C ASN A 71 -15.00 -1.39 -11.50
N GLN A 72 -15.51 -0.96 -12.65
CA GLN A 72 -15.22 0.36 -13.21
C GLN A 72 -15.62 1.49 -12.27
N LYS A 73 -16.78 1.42 -11.65
CA LYS A 73 -17.25 2.46 -10.73
C LYS A 73 -16.37 2.61 -9.49
N VAL A 74 -15.89 1.49 -8.94
CA VAL A 74 -14.98 1.50 -7.78
C VAL A 74 -13.61 2.03 -8.18
N PHE A 75 -13.13 1.64 -9.35
CA PHE A 75 -11.87 2.12 -9.91
C PHE A 75 -11.89 3.63 -10.15
N ASP A 76 -12.92 4.14 -10.81
CA ASP A 76 -13.06 5.57 -11.13
C ASP A 76 -13.09 6.42 -9.85
N GLU A 77 -13.82 5.97 -8.83
CA GLU A 77 -13.86 6.66 -7.53
C GLU A 77 -12.50 6.63 -6.82
N ALA A 78 -11.81 5.50 -6.83
CA ALA A 78 -10.48 5.38 -6.23
C ALA A 78 -9.47 6.27 -6.96
N LYS A 79 -9.49 6.27 -8.29
CA LYS A 79 -8.63 7.12 -9.13
C LYS A 79 -8.88 8.60 -8.88
N ARG A 80 -10.14 9.03 -8.83
CA ARG A 80 -10.53 10.40 -8.51
C ARG A 80 -9.96 10.84 -7.14
N LEU A 81 -10.13 10.00 -6.12
CA LEU A 81 -9.62 10.29 -4.77
C LEU A 81 -8.09 10.38 -4.73
N GLU A 82 -7.39 9.56 -5.52
CA GLU A 82 -5.93 9.61 -5.57
C GLU A 82 -5.44 10.87 -6.29
N ILE A 83 -6.08 11.26 -7.38
CA ILE A 83 -5.83 12.53 -8.08
C ILE A 83 -6.04 13.72 -7.13
N GLU A 84 -7.13 13.74 -6.38
CA GLU A 84 -7.41 14.81 -5.40
C GLU A 84 -6.35 14.88 -4.30
N LYS A 85 -5.85 13.73 -3.82
CA LYS A 85 -4.76 13.72 -2.85
C LYS A 85 -3.46 14.29 -3.43
N ILE A 86 -3.12 13.94 -4.66
CA ILE A 86 -1.92 14.47 -5.34
C ILE A 86 -2.05 15.99 -5.48
N ILE A 87 -3.19 16.49 -5.95
CA ILE A 87 -3.44 17.92 -6.09
C ILE A 87 -3.35 18.63 -4.74
N SER A 88 -3.98 18.10 -3.69
CA SER A 88 -3.97 18.69 -2.35
C SER A 88 -2.56 18.83 -1.75
N ARG A 89 -1.60 17.96 -2.14
CA ARG A 89 -0.19 18.09 -1.73
C ARG A 89 0.45 19.36 -2.26
N TYR A 90 0.12 19.77 -3.49
CA TYR A 90 0.62 21.01 -4.07
C TYR A 90 0.06 22.25 -3.37
N ASP A 91 -1.10 22.16 -2.74
CA ASP A 91 -1.72 23.26 -1.99
C ASP A 91 -1.12 23.42 -0.59
N ASN A 92 -0.57 22.35 -0.02
CA ASN A 92 0.13 22.41 1.25
C ASN A 92 1.58 22.89 1.05
N LYS A 93 1.88 24.11 1.49
CA LYS A 93 3.18 24.79 1.29
C LYS A 93 4.35 24.02 1.91
N GLU A 94 4.17 23.40 3.08
CA GLU A 94 5.22 22.62 3.76
C GLU A 94 5.53 21.34 2.98
N ILE A 95 4.48 20.62 2.58
CA ILE A 95 4.63 19.39 1.79
C ILE A 95 5.23 19.71 0.43
N TYR A 96 4.78 20.78 -0.22
CA TYR A 96 5.32 21.20 -1.50
C TYR A 96 6.82 21.57 -1.42
N ALA A 97 7.22 22.28 -0.36
CA ALA A 97 8.63 22.61 -0.14
C ALA A 97 9.48 21.35 0.08
N LEU A 98 8.99 20.41 0.91
CA LEU A 98 9.66 19.14 1.15
C LEU A 98 9.79 18.29 -0.13
N ASP A 99 8.70 18.15 -0.87
CA ASP A 99 8.71 17.42 -2.15
C ASP A 99 9.66 18.08 -3.16
N SER A 100 9.74 19.42 -3.19
CA SER A 100 10.65 20.15 -4.05
C SER A 100 12.14 19.96 -3.68
N ILE A 101 12.45 19.90 -2.39
CA ILE A 101 13.80 19.60 -1.90
C ILE A 101 14.19 18.17 -2.28
N ILE A 102 13.28 17.21 -2.07
CA ILE A 102 13.50 15.79 -2.43
C ILE A 102 13.75 15.66 -3.95
N ASP A 103 12.97 16.35 -4.77
CA ASP A 103 13.13 16.34 -6.23
C ASP A 103 14.49 16.93 -6.65
N LEU A 104 14.97 17.98 -5.98
CA LEU A 104 16.27 18.58 -6.25
C LEU A 104 17.43 17.69 -5.82
N MET A 105 17.36 17.13 -4.61
CA MET A 105 18.42 16.27 -4.06
C MET A 105 18.47 14.91 -4.74
N GLY A 106 17.33 14.40 -5.13
CA GLY A 106 17.14 13.04 -5.67
C GLY A 106 17.08 12.99 -7.19
N LYS A 107 17.38 14.08 -7.90
CA LYS A 107 17.31 14.13 -9.36
C LYS A 107 18.06 12.94 -9.98
N ASP A 108 17.36 12.22 -10.87
CA ASP A 108 17.89 11.03 -11.55
C ASP A 108 18.22 9.84 -10.61
N THR A 109 17.73 9.85 -9.37
CA THR A 109 17.87 8.76 -8.42
C THR A 109 16.50 8.24 -7.94
N LEU A 110 16.47 7.12 -7.24
CA LEU A 110 15.25 6.58 -6.64
C LEU A 110 14.66 7.46 -5.54
N LEU A 111 15.44 8.41 -5.01
CA LEU A 111 14.95 9.35 -4.00
C LEU A 111 13.87 10.27 -4.56
N SER A 112 13.93 10.62 -5.86
CA SER A 112 12.89 11.44 -6.52
C SER A 112 11.62 10.67 -6.88
N VAL A 113 11.61 9.34 -6.75
CA VAL A 113 10.42 8.52 -7.03
C VAL A 113 9.40 8.70 -5.91
N LYS A 114 8.26 9.28 -6.22
CA LYS A 114 7.19 9.54 -5.26
C LYS A 114 6.33 8.30 -5.06
N PRO A 115 6.08 7.84 -3.81
CA PRO A 115 5.27 6.64 -3.55
C PRO A 115 3.82 6.76 -4.02
N TYR A 116 3.32 7.98 -4.20
CA TYR A 116 1.98 8.30 -4.69
C TYR A 116 1.93 8.52 -6.21
N GLY A 117 3.06 8.41 -6.91
CA GLY A 117 3.15 8.66 -8.35
C GLY A 117 3.04 10.13 -8.74
N SER A 118 2.79 10.37 -10.01
CA SER A 118 2.49 11.69 -10.56
C SER A 118 1.05 11.75 -11.06
N LEU A 119 0.51 12.96 -11.24
CA LEU A 119 -0.82 13.14 -11.81
C LEU A 119 -0.94 12.44 -13.18
N GLU A 120 0.05 12.65 -14.03
CA GLU A 120 0.13 12.06 -15.36
C GLU A 120 0.12 10.52 -15.32
N THR A 121 0.91 9.91 -14.44
CA THR A 121 0.95 8.45 -14.31
C THR A 121 -0.35 7.89 -13.78
N VAL A 122 -0.99 8.54 -12.81
CA VAL A 122 -2.28 8.10 -12.27
C VAL A 122 -3.39 8.25 -13.31
N GLU A 123 -3.39 9.32 -14.10
CA GLU A 123 -4.35 9.52 -15.21
C GLU A 123 -4.22 8.47 -16.30
N ALA A 124 -3.02 7.96 -16.56
CA ALA A 124 -2.76 6.94 -17.55
C ALA A 124 -3.21 5.52 -17.14
N ILE A 125 -3.40 5.25 -15.85
CA ILE A 125 -3.82 3.92 -15.36
C ILE A 125 -5.27 3.63 -15.77
N SER A 126 -5.52 2.42 -16.28
CA SER A 126 -6.86 1.86 -16.51
C SER A 126 -7.21 0.76 -15.52
N SER A 127 -8.50 0.43 -15.40
CA SER A 127 -8.97 -0.68 -14.56
C SER A 127 -8.41 -2.03 -14.98
N GLU A 128 -8.17 -2.21 -16.30
CA GLU A 128 -7.55 -3.40 -16.88
C GLU A 128 -6.06 -3.47 -16.53
N SER A 129 -5.31 -2.38 -16.78
CA SER A 129 -3.85 -2.35 -16.53
C SER A 129 -3.54 -2.53 -15.04
N LEU A 130 -4.34 -1.93 -14.16
CA LEU A 130 -4.21 -2.10 -12.72
C LEU A 130 -4.50 -3.54 -12.29
N TYR A 131 -5.50 -4.19 -12.91
CA TYR A 131 -5.81 -5.58 -12.60
C TYR A 131 -4.71 -6.54 -13.08
N GLN A 132 -4.12 -6.31 -14.25
CA GLN A 132 -2.99 -7.10 -14.72
C GLN A 132 -1.77 -6.94 -13.79
N PHE A 133 -1.45 -5.72 -13.37
CA PHE A 133 -0.40 -5.46 -12.39
C PHE A 133 -0.67 -6.19 -11.06
N TYR A 134 -1.91 -6.15 -10.56
CA TYR A 134 -2.31 -6.88 -9.36
C TYR A 134 -2.06 -8.39 -9.48
N LEU A 135 -2.42 -9.00 -10.60
CA LEU A 135 -2.20 -10.43 -10.84
C LEU A 135 -0.72 -10.80 -10.92
N GLU A 136 0.09 -9.92 -11.52
CA GLU A 136 1.52 -10.13 -11.69
C GLU A 136 2.26 -9.97 -10.35
N MET A 137 1.89 -9.00 -9.55
CA MET A 137 2.49 -8.73 -8.24
C MET A 137 2.56 -9.99 -7.36
N PHE A 138 1.50 -10.80 -7.31
CA PHE A 138 1.50 -12.03 -6.51
C PHE A 138 2.35 -13.16 -7.10
N LYS A 139 2.79 -13.04 -8.35
CA LYS A 139 3.64 -14.04 -9.01
C LYS A 139 5.12 -13.69 -8.94
N THR A 140 5.43 -12.41 -8.99
CA THR A 140 6.79 -11.90 -9.17
C THR A 140 7.42 -11.33 -7.91
N GLU A 141 6.60 -10.80 -6.98
CA GLU A 141 7.13 -10.09 -5.81
C GLU A 141 7.43 -11.03 -4.64
N GLU A 142 8.41 -10.67 -3.84
CA GLU A 142 8.69 -11.35 -2.57
C GLU A 142 7.63 -11.02 -1.53
N ILE A 143 7.10 -12.06 -0.87
CA ILE A 143 6.08 -11.92 0.15
C ILE A 143 6.67 -12.31 1.51
N SER A 144 6.67 -11.36 2.44
CA SER A 144 7.06 -11.56 3.83
C SER A 144 5.85 -11.42 4.76
N ILE A 145 5.68 -12.36 5.68
CA ILE A 145 4.58 -12.37 6.65
C ILE A 145 5.15 -12.20 8.05
N PHE A 146 4.73 -11.14 8.74
CA PHE A 146 5.11 -10.84 10.13
C PHE A 146 3.90 -11.01 11.04
N ILE A 147 4.03 -11.82 12.10
CA ILE A 147 2.98 -12.06 13.08
C ILE A 147 3.54 -11.74 14.45
N THR A 148 2.90 -10.82 15.17
CA THR A 148 3.25 -10.45 16.55
C THR A 148 2.06 -10.67 17.48
N GLY A 149 2.32 -11.08 18.71
CA GLY A 149 1.29 -11.30 19.73
C GLY A 149 1.45 -12.61 20.49
N GLY A 150 0.50 -12.93 21.36
CA GLY A 150 0.52 -14.11 22.22
C GLY A 150 0.16 -15.41 21.47
N TYR A 151 0.96 -15.80 20.48
CA TYR A 151 0.77 -17.02 19.71
C TYR A 151 1.90 -18.02 19.96
N THR A 152 1.57 -19.32 19.98
CA THR A 152 2.57 -20.38 19.90
C THR A 152 3.07 -20.54 18.46
N PHE A 153 4.29 -21.04 18.29
CA PHE A 153 4.87 -21.28 16.96
C PHE A 153 3.96 -22.17 16.09
N LYS A 154 3.38 -23.23 16.67
CA LYS A 154 2.44 -24.11 15.97
C LYS A 154 1.21 -23.35 15.46
N LYS A 155 0.67 -22.40 16.24
CA LYS A 155 -0.46 -21.58 15.80
C LYS A 155 -0.05 -20.63 14.68
N VAL A 156 1.15 -20.03 14.75
CA VAL A 156 1.69 -19.18 13.69
C VAL A 156 1.81 -19.95 12.38
N GLN A 157 2.37 -21.15 12.41
CA GLN A 157 2.46 -22.01 11.23
C GLN A 157 1.08 -22.27 10.59
N LYS A 158 0.08 -22.55 11.43
CA LYS A 158 -1.30 -22.75 10.95
C LYS A 158 -1.86 -21.49 10.31
N ILE A 159 -1.66 -20.32 10.92
CA ILE A 159 -2.08 -19.03 10.38
C ILE A 159 -1.47 -18.79 9.00
N VAL A 160 -0.16 -18.99 8.85
CA VAL A 160 0.54 -18.82 7.56
C VAL A 160 -0.03 -19.76 6.49
N GLN A 161 -0.32 -21.00 6.86
CA GLN A 161 -0.98 -21.97 5.95
C GLN A 161 -2.40 -21.52 5.56
N GLU A 162 -3.17 -20.98 6.51
CA GLU A 162 -4.52 -20.45 6.27
C GLU A 162 -4.51 -19.22 5.36
N ILE A 163 -3.52 -18.35 5.51
CA ILE A 163 -3.32 -17.19 4.62
C ILE A 163 -3.12 -17.66 3.18
N GLY A 164 -2.29 -18.69 2.97
CA GLY A 164 -2.10 -19.33 1.67
C GLY A 164 -1.46 -18.44 0.60
N ILE A 165 -0.96 -17.26 0.99
CA ILE A 165 -0.25 -16.33 0.10
C ILE A 165 1.23 -16.49 0.40
N TYR A 166 1.93 -17.23 -0.40
CA TYR A 166 3.39 -17.26 -0.37
C TYR A 166 3.89 -17.59 -1.76
N ASN A 167 4.90 -16.90 -2.21
CA ASN A 167 5.68 -17.35 -3.35
C ASN A 167 7.11 -17.60 -2.91
N LYS A 168 7.86 -18.33 -3.74
CA LYS A 168 9.25 -18.68 -3.47
C LYS A 168 10.23 -17.68 -4.10
N VAL A 169 9.74 -16.56 -4.58
CA VAL A 169 10.59 -15.54 -5.18
C VAL A 169 11.37 -14.87 -4.07
N LYS A 170 12.68 -14.86 -4.19
CA LYS A 170 13.58 -14.04 -3.38
C LYS A 170 14.15 -12.97 -4.29
N LEU A 171 13.88 -11.72 -3.95
CA LEU A 171 14.49 -10.60 -4.63
C LEU A 171 15.95 -10.50 -4.19
N ASN A 172 16.86 -10.65 -5.14
CA ASN A 172 18.27 -10.42 -4.91
C ASN A 172 18.54 -8.92 -5.12
N VAL A 173 18.19 -8.11 -4.12
CA VAL A 173 18.47 -6.68 -4.16
C VAL A 173 19.89 -6.48 -3.67
N PRO A 174 20.84 -6.04 -4.51
CA PRO A 174 22.17 -5.70 -4.04
C PRO A 174 22.05 -4.55 -3.05
N PHE A 175 22.53 -4.76 -1.84
CA PHE A 175 22.60 -3.74 -0.80
C PHE A 175 23.84 -2.88 -1.07
N GLU A 176 23.83 -2.16 -2.17
CA GLU A 176 24.85 -1.14 -2.46
C GLU A 176 24.35 0.19 -1.92
N ILE A 177 24.96 0.65 -0.85
CA ILE A 177 24.84 2.03 -0.41
C ILE A 177 25.72 2.85 -1.36
N GLU A 178 25.12 3.49 -2.35
CA GLU A 178 25.80 4.51 -3.13
C GLU A 178 26.07 5.71 -2.20
N ASN A 179 27.31 5.77 -1.67
CA ASN A 179 27.75 6.84 -0.78
C ASN A 179 28.15 8.12 -1.52
N GLU A 180 27.80 8.31 -2.77
CA GLU A 180 28.06 9.55 -3.48
C GLU A 180 26.98 10.59 -3.17
N ILE A 181 27.21 11.38 -2.12
CA ILE A 181 26.51 12.65 -1.93
C ILE A 181 27.05 13.61 -2.98
N LYS A 182 26.36 13.75 -4.09
CA LYS A 182 26.62 14.84 -5.04
C LYS A 182 26.08 16.13 -4.42
N VAL A 183 26.98 17.00 -3.97
CA VAL A 183 26.61 18.36 -3.57
C VAL A 183 26.19 19.10 -4.84
N ILE A 184 24.90 19.33 -5.00
CA ILE A 184 24.37 20.13 -6.11
C ILE A 184 24.12 21.53 -5.58
N GLU A 185 24.92 22.50 -6.01
CA GLU A 185 24.62 23.92 -5.81
C GLU A 185 23.49 24.36 -6.73
N ASN A 186 22.25 24.14 -6.32
CA ASN A 186 21.09 24.65 -7.03
C ASN A 186 20.19 25.42 -6.05
N GLN A 187 20.00 26.71 -6.31
CA GLN A 187 18.98 27.51 -5.66
C GLN A 187 17.73 27.55 -6.56
N LYS A 188 16.61 27.02 -6.07
CA LYS A 188 15.31 27.19 -6.71
C LYS A 188 14.44 28.06 -5.80
N VAL A 189 14.21 29.28 -6.21
CA VAL A 189 13.23 30.18 -5.56
C VAL A 189 11.89 29.95 -6.24
N VAL A 190 10.89 29.49 -5.47
CA VAL A 190 9.54 29.30 -5.96
C VAL A 190 8.65 30.36 -5.29
N GLU A 191 8.27 31.36 -6.05
CA GLU A 191 7.23 32.32 -5.61
C GLU A 191 5.85 31.76 -5.95
N LYS A 192 5.13 31.31 -4.93
CA LYS A 192 3.71 30.96 -5.08
C LYS A 192 2.89 32.24 -4.84
N LYS A 193 2.33 32.82 -5.90
CA LYS A 193 1.37 33.93 -5.77
C LYS A 193 0.12 33.37 -5.09
N ASN A 194 -0.26 34.01 -3.99
CA ASN A 194 -1.57 33.77 -3.37
C ASN A 194 -2.65 34.35 -4.30
N PHE A 195 -3.53 33.50 -4.78
CA PHE A 195 -4.79 33.91 -5.38
C PHE A 195 -5.84 34.01 -4.29
#